data_7dd83570ba2fe5fa361306323e0beb97
#
_entry.id   7dd83570ba2fe5fa361306323e0beb97
#
_cell.length_a   1.000
_cell.length_b   1.000
_cell.length_c   1.000
_cell.angle_alpha   90.00
_cell.angle_beta   90.00
_cell.angle_gamma   90.00
#
_symmetry.space_group_name_H-M   'P 1'
#
loop_
_entity.id
_entity.type
_entity.pdbx_description
1 polymer ?
#
loop_
_entity_poly.entity_id
_entity_poly.type
_entity_poly.pdbx_seq_one_letter_code
_entity_poly.pdbx_strand_id
1 'polypeptide(L)'
;MSDVLRVGDGQVVSIAYRLQVNGEEIDASQENAPLEYLHGFGNIIPGLEREMEGMALGESKHVTVSPEDGYGERDDEAFIEVPRSEFPSNLQLEEGIALRMEGEHGEPIFARIDRVDAEQVRLDFNHPLAGKELHFDVTVVGVRPATEEELEHGHPHTHGH
;
A
#
# COMPACT_ATOMS: atom_id res chain seq x y z
N MET A 1 27.93 -20.21 -18.31
CA MET A 1 26.83 -19.32 -18.53
C MET A 1 25.97 -19.20 -17.26
N SER A 2 25.94 -18.05 -16.70
CA SER A 2 25.16 -17.86 -15.49
C SER A 2 23.73 -17.44 -15.84
N ASP A 3 22.76 -18.16 -15.31
CA ASP A 3 21.37 -17.79 -15.50
C ASP A 3 21.05 -16.64 -14.55
N VAL A 4 20.62 -15.53 -15.13
CA VAL A 4 20.20 -14.40 -14.32
C VAL A 4 18.82 -14.71 -13.77
N LEU A 5 18.67 -14.58 -12.46
CA LEU A 5 17.36 -14.76 -11.81
C LEU A 5 16.43 -13.62 -12.21
N ARG A 6 15.22 -13.96 -12.58
CA ARG A 6 14.22 -12.98 -13.00
C ARG A 6 12.94 -13.16 -12.22
N VAL A 7 12.23 -12.05 -12.04
CA VAL A 7 10.96 -12.04 -11.35
C VAL A 7 9.91 -12.79 -12.17
N GLY A 8 9.24 -13.74 -11.54
CA GLY A 8 8.17 -14.50 -12.17
C GLY A 8 7.23 -15.07 -11.14
N ASP A 9 6.10 -15.60 -11.62
CA ASP A 9 5.08 -16.16 -10.74
C ASP A 9 5.65 -17.27 -9.86
N GLY A 10 5.24 -17.28 -8.61
CA GLY A 10 5.66 -18.31 -7.67
C GLY A 10 7.04 -18.10 -7.09
N GLN A 11 7.60 -16.91 -7.26
CA GLN A 11 8.89 -16.57 -6.67
C GLN A 11 8.75 -15.52 -5.58
N VAL A 12 9.59 -15.62 -4.56
CA VAL A 12 9.68 -14.60 -3.53
C VAL A 12 10.72 -13.58 -4.01
N VAL A 13 10.30 -12.34 -4.13
CA VAL A 13 11.12 -11.26 -4.65
C VAL A 13 11.40 -10.28 -3.53
N SER A 14 12.67 -9.91 -3.37
CA SER A 14 13.05 -8.87 -2.41
C SER A 14 13.39 -7.62 -3.20
N ILE A 15 12.80 -6.51 -2.84
CA ILE A 15 13.02 -5.24 -3.53
C ILE A 15 13.37 -4.14 -2.54
N ALA A 16 14.28 -3.28 -2.98
CA ALA A 16 14.50 -1.99 -2.34
C ALA A 16 13.65 -1.01 -3.12
N TYR A 17 12.85 -0.22 -2.44
CA TYR A 17 11.94 0.68 -3.12
C TYR A 17 11.86 2.04 -2.45
N ARG A 18 11.44 3.02 -3.25
CA ARG A 18 11.13 4.35 -2.78
C ARG A 18 9.84 4.80 -3.48
N LEU A 19 8.87 5.23 -2.69
CA LEU A 19 7.61 5.72 -3.22
C LEU A 19 7.55 7.24 -3.10
N GLN A 20 7.30 7.90 -4.21
CA GLN A 20 7.11 9.34 -4.24
C GLN A 20 5.74 9.67 -4.81
N VAL A 21 5.12 10.69 -4.26
CA VAL A 21 3.84 11.21 -4.72
C VAL A 21 3.97 12.73 -4.79
N ASN A 22 3.68 13.30 -5.94
CA ASN A 22 3.80 14.75 -6.17
C ASN A 22 5.21 15.28 -5.85
N GLY A 23 6.24 14.47 -6.13
CA GLY A 23 7.63 14.84 -5.88
C GLY A 23 8.08 14.70 -4.44
N GLU A 24 7.25 14.20 -3.57
CA GLU A 24 7.56 14.04 -2.16
C GLU A 24 7.68 12.56 -1.81
N GLU A 25 8.75 12.19 -1.11
CA GLU A 25 8.92 10.80 -0.68
C GLU A 25 7.94 10.47 0.43
N ILE A 26 7.12 9.46 0.19
CA ILE A 26 6.07 9.04 1.12
C ILE A 26 6.50 7.81 1.91
N ASP A 27 7.22 6.89 1.26
CA ASP A 27 7.62 5.63 1.88
C ASP A 27 8.87 5.11 1.18
N ALA A 28 9.59 4.24 1.88
CA ALA A 28 10.78 3.60 1.31
C ALA A 28 11.14 2.39 2.16
N SER A 29 11.75 1.39 1.54
CA SER A 29 12.29 0.26 2.28
C SER A 29 13.55 0.71 3.01
N GLN A 30 13.90 -0.01 4.08
CA GLN A 30 15.15 0.26 4.80
C GLN A 30 16.31 -0.44 4.10
N GLU A 31 17.51 0.09 4.23
CA GLU A 31 18.68 -0.47 3.56
C GLU A 31 18.92 -1.94 3.87
N ASN A 32 18.68 -2.34 5.11
CA ASN A 32 18.90 -3.72 5.54
C ASN A 32 17.61 -4.52 5.70
N ALA A 33 16.51 -3.99 5.20
CA ALA A 33 15.20 -4.65 5.31
C ALA A 33 14.37 -4.42 4.05
N PRO A 34 14.76 -5.03 2.93
CA PRO A 34 13.99 -4.89 1.70
C PRO A 34 12.59 -5.51 1.86
N LEU A 35 11.69 -5.06 1.04
CA LEU A 35 10.34 -5.62 1.02
C LEU A 35 10.36 -6.97 0.32
N GLU A 36 9.84 -8.01 0.96
CA GLU A 36 9.68 -9.31 0.34
C GLU A 36 8.21 -9.53 -0.02
N TYR A 37 7.97 -10.06 -1.22
CA TYR A 37 6.61 -10.39 -1.63
C TYR A 37 6.61 -11.62 -2.52
N LEU A 38 5.46 -12.31 -2.57
CA LEU A 38 5.30 -13.47 -3.45
C LEU A 38 4.67 -12.97 -4.76
N HIS A 39 5.42 -13.10 -5.85
CA HIS A 39 5.00 -12.57 -7.15
C HIS A 39 3.87 -13.41 -7.75
N GLY A 40 2.87 -12.73 -8.30
CA GLY A 40 1.75 -13.37 -8.96
C GLY A 40 0.56 -13.61 -8.06
N PHE A 41 0.64 -13.23 -6.78
CA PHE A 41 -0.41 -13.52 -5.79
C PHE A 41 -1.09 -12.26 -5.23
N GLY A 42 -0.81 -11.10 -5.81
CA GLY A 42 -1.45 -9.87 -5.37
C GLY A 42 -0.96 -9.33 -4.05
N ASN A 43 0.27 -9.63 -3.68
CA ASN A 43 0.86 -9.15 -2.42
C ASN A 43 1.18 -7.67 -2.45
N ILE A 44 1.38 -7.10 -3.63
CA ILE A 44 1.68 -5.68 -3.79
C ILE A 44 0.71 -5.08 -4.81
N ILE A 45 0.80 -3.78 -4.99
CA ILE A 45 -0.07 -3.05 -5.92
C ILE A 45 0.00 -3.68 -7.31
N PRO A 46 -1.15 -4.00 -7.95
CA PRO A 46 -1.15 -4.70 -9.24
C PRO A 46 -0.31 -4.03 -10.33
N GLY A 47 -0.35 -2.71 -10.41
CA GLY A 47 0.45 -1.99 -11.40
C GLY A 47 1.94 -2.17 -11.18
N LEU A 48 2.38 -2.20 -9.93
CA LEU A 48 3.79 -2.41 -9.60
C LEU A 48 4.19 -3.85 -9.85
N GLU A 49 3.34 -4.81 -9.44
CA GLU A 49 3.63 -6.22 -9.64
C GLU A 49 3.82 -6.55 -11.12
N ARG A 50 2.94 -6.03 -11.96
CA ARG A 50 3.00 -6.25 -13.41
C ARG A 50 4.31 -5.72 -14.00
N GLU A 51 4.77 -4.55 -13.52
CA GLU A 51 6.00 -3.94 -14.02
C GLU A 51 7.25 -4.64 -13.51
N MET A 52 7.14 -5.35 -12.39
CA MET A 52 8.26 -6.10 -11.84
C MET A 52 8.55 -7.38 -12.60
N GLU A 53 7.56 -7.92 -13.28
CA GLU A 53 7.72 -9.20 -13.99
C GLU A 53 8.83 -9.14 -15.02
N GLY A 54 9.73 -10.12 -14.99
CA GLY A 54 10.84 -10.22 -15.92
C GLY A 54 12.05 -9.39 -15.55
N MET A 55 12.01 -8.62 -14.46
CA MET A 55 13.18 -7.88 -14.02
C MET A 55 14.27 -8.83 -13.54
N ALA A 56 15.49 -8.50 -13.88
CA ALA A 56 16.65 -9.31 -13.48
C ALA A 56 17.12 -8.89 -12.08
N LEU A 57 17.73 -9.85 -11.39
CA LEU A 57 18.36 -9.56 -10.10
C LEU A 57 19.38 -8.44 -10.28
N GLY A 58 19.29 -7.40 -9.47
CA GLY A 58 20.18 -6.23 -9.55
C GLY A 58 19.67 -5.13 -10.47
N GLU A 59 18.60 -5.37 -11.21
CA GLU A 59 18.05 -4.37 -12.11
C GLU A 59 17.22 -3.35 -11.33
N SER A 60 17.32 -2.09 -11.76
CA SER A 60 16.52 -1.00 -11.19
C SER A 60 15.57 -0.47 -12.25
N LYS A 61 14.41 0.00 -11.79
CA LYS A 61 13.39 0.51 -12.69
C LYS A 61 12.59 1.61 -11.99
N HIS A 62 12.19 2.61 -12.75
CA HIS A 62 11.24 3.61 -12.29
C HIS A 62 9.87 3.21 -12.81
N VAL A 63 8.91 3.03 -11.90
CA VAL A 63 7.57 2.60 -12.25
C VAL A 63 6.57 3.67 -11.86
N THR A 64 5.74 4.08 -12.81
CA THR A 64 4.65 5.01 -12.56
C THR A 64 3.35 4.22 -12.55
N VAL A 65 2.61 4.30 -11.46
CA VAL A 65 1.36 3.56 -11.29
C VAL A 65 0.21 4.57 -11.23
N SER A 66 -0.76 4.40 -12.15
CA SER A 66 -1.94 5.25 -12.15
C SER A 66 -2.84 4.90 -10.96
N PRO A 67 -3.75 5.81 -10.55
CA PRO A 67 -4.64 5.50 -9.43
C PRO A 67 -5.43 4.21 -9.59
N GLU A 68 -5.90 3.90 -10.79
CA GLU A 68 -6.67 2.68 -11.06
C GLU A 68 -5.88 1.41 -10.78
N ASP A 69 -4.56 1.45 -11.01
CA ASP A 69 -3.69 0.29 -10.77
C ASP A 69 -2.98 0.36 -9.43
N GLY A 70 -3.23 1.40 -8.66
CA GLY A 70 -2.64 1.60 -7.34
C GLY A 70 -3.68 1.50 -6.23
N TYR A 71 -3.87 2.60 -5.52
CA TYR A 71 -4.83 2.65 -4.40
C TYR A 71 -6.25 3.02 -4.83
N GLY A 72 -6.51 3.04 -6.13
CA GLY A 72 -7.82 3.34 -6.65
C GLY A 72 -8.05 4.83 -6.81
N GLU A 73 -9.09 5.16 -7.56
CA GLU A 73 -9.48 6.54 -7.75
C GLU A 73 -10.22 7.05 -6.52
N ARG A 74 -10.19 8.37 -6.33
CA ARG A 74 -10.91 8.96 -5.22
C ARG A 74 -12.42 8.80 -5.46
N ASP A 75 -13.12 8.29 -4.46
CA ASP A 75 -14.56 8.05 -4.54
C ASP A 75 -15.29 9.19 -3.85
N ASP A 76 -16.05 9.97 -4.61
CA ASP A 76 -16.82 11.08 -4.06
C ASP A 76 -17.99 10.61 -3.19
N GLU A 77 -18.32 9.33 -3.24
CA GLU A 77 -19.37 8.76 -2.41
C GLU A 77 -18.84 8.15 -1.11
N ALA A 78 -17.53 8.11 -0.94
CA ALA A 78 -16.91 7.57 0.27
C ALA A 78 -16.87 8.59 1.42
N PHE A 79 -17.77 9.54 1.42
CA PHE A 79 -17.91 10.53 2.49
C PHE A 79 -19.18 10.23 3.28
N ILE A 80 -19.07 10.31 4.61
CA ILE A 80 -20.22 10.08 5.49
C ILE A 80 -20.31 11.22 6.49
N GLU A 81 -21.53 11.73 6.71
CA GLU A 81 -21.76 12.75 7.72
C GLU A 81 -22.25 12.06 9.00
N VAL A 82 -21.58 12.37 10.10
CA VAL A 82 -21.87 11.78 11.41
C VAL A 82 -22.18 12.92 12.39
N PRO A 83 -23.28 12.82 13.18
CA PRO A 83 -23.57 13.83 14.17
C PRO A 83 -22.43 14.00 15.17
N ARG A 84 -22.13 15.24 15.53
CA ARG A 84 -21.05 15.51 16.48
C ARG A 84 -21.29 14.86 17.83
N SER A 85 -22.56 14.67 18.18
CA SER A 85 -22.94 14.02 19.44
C SER A 85 -22.47 12.55 19.51
N GLU A 86 -22.16 11.94 18.39
CA GLU A 86 -21.67 10.56 18.37
C GLU A 86 -20.20 10.44 18.73
N PHE A 87 -19.48 11.55 18.78
CA PHE A 87 -18.07 11.56 19.14
C PHE A 87 -17.90 11.89 20.63
N PRO A 88 -16.86 11.31 21.27
CA PRO A 88 -16.60 11.67 22.68
C PRO A 88 -16.34 13.18 22.81
N SER A 89 -16.82 13.77 23.89
CA SER A 89 -16.68 15.20 24.10
C SER A 89 -15.23 15.65 24.28
N ASN A 90 -14.36 14.72 24.67
CA ASN A 90 -12.93 15.01 24.81
C ASN A 90 -12.13 14.81 23.54
N LEU A 91 -12.79 14.41 22.46
CA LEU A 91 -12.12 14.23 21.17
C LEU A 91 -12.07 15.56 20.43
N GLN A 92 -10.89 15.93 20.02
CA GLN A 92 -10.69 17.15 19.25
C GLN A 92 -11.09 16.90 17.79
N LEU A 93 -12.10 17.62 17.32
CA LEU A 93 -12.59 17.48 15.95
C LEU A 93 -12.11 18.65 15.11
N GLU A 94 -11.11 18.39 14.27
CA GLU A 94 -10.57 19.39 13.37
C GLU A 94 -10.38 18.80 11.98
N GLU A 95 -10.50 19.64 10.96
CA GLU A 95 -10.26 19.20 9.58
C GLU A 95 -8.84 18.67 9.42
N GLY A 96 -8.70 17.57 8.69
CA GLY A 96 -7.42 16.95 8.42
C GLY A 96 -6.96 15.90 9.42
N ILE A 97 -7.66 15.79 10.55
CA ILE A 97 -7.29 14.78 11.55
C ILE A 97 -7.73 13.40 11.10
N ALA A 98 -6.82 12.42 11.21
CA ALA A 98 -7.14 11.05 10.92
C ALA A 98 -7.75 10.38 12.15
N LEU A 99 -8.82 9.64 11.95
CA LEU A 99 -9.51 8.91 13.01
C LEU A 99 -9.43 7.42 12.77
N ARG A 100 -9.33 6.68 13.87
CA ARG A 100 -9.40 5.23 13.82
C ARG A 100 -10.70 4.81 14.50
N MET A 101 -11.50 4.02 13.79
CA MET A 101 -12.78 3.56 14.31
C MET A 101 -12.86 2.05 14.20
N GLU A 102 -13.79 1.44 14.93
CA GLU A 102 -14.03 0.01 14.82
C GLU A 102 -15.26 -0.24 13.97
N GLY A 103 -15.14 -1.16 13.00
CA GLY A 103 -16.26 -1.58 12.20
C GLY A 103 -17.14 -2.57 12.95
N GLU A 104 -18.20 -3.04 12.29
CA GLU A 104 -19.17 -3.95 12.90
C GLU A 104 -18.54 -5.27 13.36
N HIS A 105 -17.47 -5.69 12.72
CA HIS A 105 -16.78 -6.94 13.06
C HIS A 105 -15.48 -6.71 13.82
N GLY A 106 -15.30 -5.51 14.38
CA GLY A 106 -14.11 -5.19 15.14
C GLY A 106 -12.90 -4.82 14.30
N GLU A 107 -13.04 -4.79 12.98
CA GLU A 107 -11.95 -4.41 12.09
C GLU A 107 -11.66 -2.91 12.20
N PRO A 108 -10.38 -2.52 12.08
CA PRO A 108 -10.05 -1.10 12.13
C PRO A 108 -10.49 -0.39 10.85
N ILE A 109 -11.14 0.75 11.01
CA ILE A 109 -11.54 1.60 9.89
C ILE A 109 -10.86 2.94 10.08
N PHE A 110 -10.22 3.43 9.03
CA PHE A 110 -9.54 4.72 9.08
C PHE A 110 -10.30 5.73 8.23
N ALA A 111 -10.48 6.91 8.79
CA ALA A 111 -11.14 8.00 8.10
C ALA A 111 -10.42 9.29 8.43
N ARG A 112 -10.59 10.29 7.58
CA ARG A 112 -10.05 11.62 7.82
C ARG A 112 -11.21 12.59 7.97
N ILE A 113 -11.07 13.53 8.88
CA ILE A 113 -12.08 14.57 9.04
C ILE A 113 -11.95 15.54 7.88
N ASP A 114 -12.96 15.57 7.01
CA ASP A 114 -12.99 16.43 5.85
C ASP A 114 -13.58 17.80 6.20
N ARG A 115 -14.60 17.81 7.04
CA ARG A 115 -15.29 19.04 7.41
C ARG A 115 -15.91 18.91 8.79
N VAL A 116 -15.88 19.98 9.55
CA VAL A 116 -16.54 20.05 10.87
C VAL A 116 -17.55 21.18 10.87
N ASP A 117 -18.82 20.82 11.05
CA ASP A 117 -19.91 21.79 11.18
C ASP A 117 -20.37 21.85 12.62
N ALA A 118 -21.26 22.77 12.93
CA ALA A 118 -21.79 22.92 14.30
C ALA A 118 -22.51 21.65 14.79
N GLU A 119 -23.11 20.91 13.89
CA GLU A 119 -23.91 19.73 14.24
C GLU A 119 -23.38 18.41 13.70
N GLN A 120 -22.58 18.46 12.65
CA GLN A 120 -22.12 17.25 11.97
C GLN A 120 -20.65 17.32 11.61
N VAL A 121 -20.06 16.13 11.46
CA VAL A 121 -18.67 15.99 11.00
C VAL A 121 -18.71 15.14 9.74
N ARG A 122 -18.10 15.63 8.67
CA ARG A 122 -18.00 14.87 7.43
C ARG A 122 -16.70 14.08 7.44
N LEU A 123 -16.80 12.77 7.25
CA LEU A 123 -15.64 11.87 7.24
C LEU A 123 -15.34 11.40 5.83
N ASP A 124 -14.06 11.39 5.49
CA ASP A 124 -13.57 10.93 4.22
C ASP A 124 -12.93 9.55 4.42
N PHE A 125 -13.52 8.52 3.81
CA PHE A 125 -13.04 7.15 3.90
C PHE A 125 -12.14 6.74 2.75
N ASN A 126 -11.78 7.65 1.86
CA ASN A 126 -10.83 7.35 0.79
C ASN A 126 -9.45 7.08 1.38
N HIS A 127 -8.73 6.16 0.74
CA HIS A 127 -7.34 5.94 1.11
C HIS A 127 -6.57 7.26 0.91
N PRO A 128 -5.62 7.60 1.78
CA PRO A 128 -4.85 8.84 1.63
C PRO A 128 -4.17 8.99 0.27
N LEU A 129 -3.84 7.89 -0.39
CA LEU A 129 -3.20 7.90 -1.70
C LEU A 129 -4.17 7.67 -2.85
N ALA A 130 -5.48 7.57 -2.56
CA ALA A 130 -6.49 7.41 -3.62
C ALA A 130 -6.50 8.63 -4.53
N GLY A 131 -6.64 8.39 -5.82
CA GLY A 131 -6.64 9.44 -6.83
C GLY A 131 -5.27 10.01 -7.13
N LYS A 132 -4.21 9.43 -6.57
CA LYS A 132 -2.84 9.93 -6.77
C LYS A 132 -2.02 8.98 -7.62
N GLU A 133 -1.20 9.53 -8.48
CA GLU A 133 -0.25 8.77 -9.28
C GLU A 133 0.94 8.44 -8.39
N LEU A 134 1.37 7.18 -8.42
CA LEU A 134 2.46 6.71 -7.58
C LEU A 134 3.72 6.53 -8.41
N HIS A 135 4.85 7.00 -7.89
CA HIS A 135 6.15 6.86 -8.54
C HIS A 135 7.04 6.00 -7.67
N PHE A 136 7.38 4.83 -8.17
CA PHE A 136 8.25 3.89 -7.46
C PHE A 136 9.61 3.81 -8.13
N ASP A 137 10.66 3.90 -7.34
CA ASP A 137 12.00 3.52 -7.78
C ASP A 137 12.30 2.20 -7.11
N VAL A 138 12.45 1.15 -7.89
CA VAL A 138 12.64 -0.20 -7.35
C VAL A 138 13.91 -0.82 -7.86
N THR A 139 14.55 -1.62 -7.01
CA THR A 139 15.71 -2.43 -7.37
C THR A 139 15.47 -3.84 -6.85
N VAL A 140 15.65 -4.83 -7.73
CA VAL A 140 15.50 -6.22 -7.34
C VAL A 140 16.79 -6.65 -6.63
N VAL A 141 16.70 -6.91 -5.34
CA VAL A 141 17.85 -7.28 -4.52
C VAL A 141 17.90 -8.77 -4.18
N GLY A 142 16.81 -9.51 -4.45
CA GLY A 142 16.78 -10.95 -4.22
C GLY A 142 15.63 -11.59 -4.97
N VAL A 143 15.85 -12.79 -5.46
CA VAL A 143 14.81 -13.60 -6.12
C VAL A 143 15.07 -15.04 -5.70
N ARG A 144 14.06 -15.71 -5.17
CA ARG A 144 14.17 -17.14 -4.84
C ARG A 144 12.85 -17.85 -5.10
N PRO A 145 12.88 -19.15 -5.37
CA PRO A 145 11.63 -19.90 -5.48
C PRO A 145 10.89 -19.90 -4.14
N ALA A 146 9.57 -19.83 -4.19
CA ALA A 146 8.77 -19.94 -2.99
C ALA A 146 8.72 -21.39 -2.54
N THR A 147 8.55 -21.59 -1.22
CA THR A 147 8.33 -22.92 -0.69
C THR A 147 6.87 -23.34 -0.94
N GLU A 148 6.58 -24.62 -0.81
CA GLU A 148 5.19 -25.10 -0.96
C GLU A 148 4.28 -24.40 0.04
N GLU A 149 4.77 -24.20 1.24
CA GLU A 149 4.02 -23.54 2.30
C GLU A 149 3.71 -22.09 1.95
N GLU A 150 4.67 -21.40 1.39
CA GLU A 150 4.46 -20.02 0.95
C GLU A 150 3.44 -19.95 -0.18
N LEU A 151 3.50 -20.89 -1.11
CA LEU A 151 2.54 -20.94 -2.20
C LEU A 151 1.12 -21.22 -1.72
N GLU A 152 0.98 -22.09 -0.70
CA GLU A 152 -0.32 -22.37 -0.12
C GLU A 152 -0.90 -21.16 0.59
N HIS A 153 -0.08 -20.40 1.27
CA HIS A 153 -0.51 -19.22 2.01
C HIS A 153 -0.63 -17.97 1.15
N GLY A 154 0.01 -17.97 -0.03
CA GLY A 154 -0.04 -16.84 -0.95
C GLY A 154 0.78 -15.64 -0.52
N HIS A 155 1.73 -15.83 0.40
CA HIS A 155 2.63 -14.77 0.83
C HIS A 155 3.93 -15.38 1.38
N PRO A 156 5.03 -14.58 1.40
CA PRO A 156 6.29 -15.08 1.91
C PRO A 156 6.24 -15.33 3.41
N HIS A 157 7.01 -16.32 3.85
CA HIS A 157 7.24 -16.49 5.27
C HIS A 157 8.42 -15.62 5.66
N THR A 158 8.19 -14.70 6.57
CA THR A 158 9.25 -13.85 7.06
C THR A 158 9.86 -14.49 8.28
N HIS A 159 11.20 -14.50 8.29
CA HIS A 159 11.94 -15.03 9.43
C HIS A 159 12.38 -13.84 10.29
N GLY A 160 11.63 -13.37 11.10
CA GLY A 160 12.06 -12.22 11.82
C GLY A 160 11.17 -11.92 12.97
N HIS A 161 10.57 -12.90 13.35
CA HIS A 161 9.68 -12.67 14.45
C HIS A 161 10.18 -13.23 15.73
#